data_f5c05027415de6347b539204c6cf6b7c
#
_entry.id   f5c05027415de6347b539204c6cf6b7c
#
_cell.length_a   1.000
_cell.length_b   1.000
_cell.length_c   1.000
_cell.angle_alpha   90.00
_cell.angle_beta   90.00
_cell.angle_gamma   90.00
#
_symmetry.space_group_name_H-M   'P 1'
#
loop_
_entity.id
_entity.type
_entity.pdbx_description
1 polymer ?
#
loop_
_entity_poly.entity_id
_entity_poly.type
_entity_poly.pdbx_seq_one_letter_code
_entity_poly.pdbx_strand_id
1 'polypeptide(L)'
;MKRKKATSAVLAASLLAAAILPGCGSDKYDGKTVIEILQYKPEAATYFDQVEEEFNATHDDIHLIISSPNDASTIMRTRFIREDYPDIIGIGGDINYSYYVDAGILADVSDYEGLADINPTYVDILESLEIVPTDGTYGVPYVANAAGILYNRDMFEEHGWEIPETWTELMNLCEDIEAEGILPFYFGFRDTWTCLAPWNALAVGLAPSDTCQNVNAGETTFSEEYRETAEKCMELVEYGPDDPFAYGYNDACTAFANGESAMYPIGSYAVPQILSVNPDMNIDSFVMPGNENPEDNTLNSGVDLMFAVTEECENKEAALEVIDFLLEDENIQ
;
A
#
# COMPACT_ATOMS: atom_id res chain seq x y z
N MET A 1 8.54 -10.08 -83.66
CA MET A 1 7.69 -10.37 -82.48
C MET A 1 8.22 -11.61 -81.78
N LYS A 2 9.11 -11.45 -80.86
CA LYS A 2 9.60 -12.47 -79.89
C LYS A 2 10.37 -11.73 -78.78
N ARG A 3 9.77 -11.55 -77.62
CA ARG A 3 10.46 -11.30 -76.27
C ARG A 3 9.36 -11.06 -75.26
N LYS A 4 9.12 -12.08 -74.44
CA LYS A 4 8.54 -11.99 -73.10
C LYS A 4 8.26 -13.40 -72.62
N LYS A 5 9.26 -14.04 -71.98
CA LYS A 5 9.14 -15.22 -71.14
C LYS A 5 10.52 -15.52 -70.56
N ALA A 6 11.01 -14.70 -69.58
CA ALA A 6 12.19 -15.06 -68.83
C ALA A 6 12.35 -14.12 -67.61
N THR A 7 11.28 -13.82 -66.88
CA THR A 7 11.40 -12.99 -65.64
C THR A 7 10.51 -13.46 -64.50
N SER A 8 10.02 -14.69 -64.54
CA SER A 8 9.15 -15.20 -63.43
C SER A 8 9.73 -16.38 -62.64
N ALA A 9 10.99 -16.72 -62.86
CA ALA A 9 11.59 -17.89 -62.16
C ALA A 9 12.67 -17.55 -61.13
N VAL A 10 12.99 -16.28 -60.92
CA VAL A 10 14.04 -15.85 -59.95
C VAL A 10 13.46 -15.29 -58.64
N LEU A 11 12.16 -15.01 -58.58
CA LEU A 11 11.53 -14.46 -57.35
C LEU A 11 10.95 -15.51 -56.40
N ALA A 12 11.02 -16.80 -56.73
CA ALA A 12 10.50 -17.89 -55.86
C ALA A 12 11.56 -18.61 -55.04
N ALA A 13 12.84 -18.29 -55.22
CA ALA A 13 13.94 -18.96 -54.48
C ALA A 13 14.54 -18.13 -53.34
N SER A 14 14.07 -16.90 -53.12
CA SER A 14 14.57 -16.02 -52.04
C SER A 14 13.66 -15.92 -50.82
N LEU A 15 12.57 -16.69 -50.74
CA LEU A 15 11.61 -16.69 -49.62
C LEU A 15 11.67 -17.95 -48.72
N LEU A 16 12.65 -18.86 -48.96
CA LEU A 16 12.79 -20.10 -48.14
C LEU A 16 14.11 -20.20 -47.37
N ALA A 17 14.87 -19.13 -47.23
CA ALA A 17 16.14 -19.12 -46.50
C ALA A 17 16.11 -18.18 -45.25
N ALA A 18 14.92 -17.74 -44.81
CA ALA A 18 14.78 -16.86 -43.64
C ALA A 18 14.14 -17.54 -42.42
N ALA A 19 14.19 -18.86 -42.34
CA ALA A 19 13.55 -19.58 -41.26
C ALA A 19 14.45 -20.65 -40.62
N ILE A 20 15.71 -20.36 -40.32
CA ILE A 20 16.51 -21.06 -39.29
C ILE A 20 17.69 -20.13 -38.96
N LEU A 21 17.46 -19.07 -38.24
CA LEU A 21 18.43 -18.56 -37.29
C LEU A 21 17.93 -19.07 -35.92
N PRO A 22 18.65 -19.96 -35.25
CA PRO A 22 18.47 -20.11 -33.82
C PRO A 22 18.81 -18.75 -33.24
N GLY A 23 17.84 -18.07 -32.68
CA GLY A 23 18.09 -16.95 -31.80
C GLY A 23 18.90 -17.47 -30.62
N CYS A 24 20.21 -17.32 -30.70
CA CYS A 24 21.07 -17.25 -29.52
C CYS A 24 20.74 -15.90 -28.85
N GLY A 25 19.58 -15.77 -28.25
CA GLY A 25 19.43 -15.00 -27.06
C GLY A 25 20.25 -15.74 -26.02
N SER A 26 21.40 -15.21 -25.60
CA SER A 26 21.98 -15.60 -24.33
C SER A 26 20.85 -15.44 -23.31
N ASP A 27 20.48 -16.55 -22.66
CA ASP A 27 19.49 -16.56 -21.61
C ASP A 27 19.98 -15.55 -20.58
N LYS A 28 19.29 -14.42 -20.46
CA LYS A 28 19.76 -13.25 -19.69
C LYS A 28 20.02 -13.62 -18.23
N TYR A 29 19.39 -14.69 -17.76
CA TYR A 29 19.41 -15.14 -16.37
C TYR A 29 19.97 -16.57 -16.22
N ASP A 30 20.79 -17.03 -17.18
CA ASP A 30 21.58 -18.28 -17.11
C ASP A 30 20.73 -19.55 -16.86
N GLY A 31 19.49 -19.59 -17.39
CA GLY A 31 18.56 -20.71 -17.25
C GLY A 31 17.82 -20.79 -15.92
N LYS A 32 17.92 -19.76 -15.06
CA LYS A 32 17.15 -19.67 -13.82
C LYS A 32 15.67 -19.40 -14.08
N THR A 33 14.80 -19.86 -13.19
CA THR A 33 13.41 -19.42 -13.13
C THR A 33 13.39 -17.94 -12.73
N VAL A 34 12.74 -17.09 -13.52
CA VAL A 34 12.61 -15.67 -13.19
C VAL A 34 11.29 -15.46 -12.48
N ILE A 35 11.31 -14.77 -11.34
CA ILE A 35 10.13 -14.34 -10.61
C ILE A 35 10.13 -12.81 -10.55
N GLU A 36 9.08 -12.20 -11.07
CA GLU A 36 8.88 -10.74 -11.07
C GLU A 36 7.88 -10.33 -10.01
N ILE A 37 8.30 -9.40 -9.13
CA ILE A 37 7.41 -8.70 -8.20
C ILE A 37 7.20 -7.26 -8.70
N LEU A 38 5.94 -6.85 -8.82
CA LEU A 38 5.57 -5.46 -8.98
C LEU A 38 4.80 -5.01 -7.73
N GLN A 39 5.41 -4.13 -6.91
CA GLN A 39 4.84 -3.67 -5.66
C GLN A 39 4.60 -2.16 -5.65
N TYR A 40 3.69 -1.68 -4.78
CA TYR A 40 3.13 -0.33 -4.85
C TYR A 40 3.72 0.68 -3.82
N LYS A 41 4.74 0.27 -3.04
CA LYS A 41 5.40 1.08 -2.01
C LYS A 41 6.73 1.66 -2.54
N PRO A 42 6.75 2.83 -3.21
CA PRO A 42 7.98 3.43 -3.71
C PRO A 42 8.92 3.87 -2.57
N GLU A 43 8.38 4.17 -1.38
CA GLU A 43 9.15 4.50 -0.18
C GLU A 43 10.00 3.34 0.33
N ALA A 44 9.62 2.10 0.01
CA ALA A 44 10.35 0.89 0.36
C ALA A 44 11.30 0.40 -0.76
N ALA A 45 11.46 1.16 -1.85
CA ALA A 45 12.24 0.72 -3.01
C ALA A 45 13.68 0.33 -2.63
N THR A 46 14.37 1.16 -1.82
CA THR A 46 15.74 0.86 -1.38
C THR A 46 15.84 -0.43 -0.56
N TYR A 47 14.84 -0.71 0.26
CA TYR A 47 14.76 -1.96 1.01
C TYR A 47 14.57 -3.15 0.07
N PHE A 48 13.65 -3.07 -0.87
CA PHE A 48 13.40 -4.15 -1.83
C PHE A 48 14.55 -4.36 -2.82
N ASP A 49 15.34 -3.32 -3.15
CA ASP A 49 16.58 -3.48 -3.91
C ASP A 49 17.60 -4.34 -3.14
N GLN A 50 17.71 -4.17 -1.81
CA GLN A 50 18.58 -4.99 -0.96
C GLN A 50 18.08 -6.44 -0.87
N VAL A 51 16.79 -6.64 -0.66
CA VAL A 51 16.16 -7.97 -0.64
C VAL A 51 16.39 -8.71 -1.96
N GLU A 52 16.24 -8.02 -3.11
CA GLU A 52 16.54 -8.61 -4.43
C GLU A 52 18.00 -9.06 -4.53
N GLU A 53 18.96 -8.22 -4.09
CA GLU A 53 20.38 -8.57 -4.10
C GLU A 53 20.68 -9.79 -3.20
N GLU A 54 20.13 -9.83 -1.99
CA GLU A 54 20.35 -10.92 -1.03
C GLU A 54 19.73 -12.24 -1.50
N PHE A 55 18.49 -12.20 -2.01
CA PHE A 55 17.85 -13.37 -2.60
C PHE A 55 18.67 -13.92 -3.75
N ASN A 56 19.04 -13.08 -4.70
CA ASN A 56 19.81 -13.47 -5.89
C ASN A 56 21.24 -13.95 -5.57
N ALA A 57 21.79 -13.60 -4.42
CA ALA A 57 23.09 -14.07 -3.95
C ALA A 57 23.03 -15.45 -3.29
N THR A 58 21.87 -15.86 -2.79
CA THR A 58 21.68 -17.11 -2.01
C THR A 58 20.92 -18.20 -2.77
N HIS A 59 20.21 -17.86 -3.86
CA HIS A 59 19.40 -18.79 -4.66
C HIS A 59 19.97 -18.95 -6.07
N ASP A 60 20.36 -20.19 -6.40
CA ASP A 60 21.01 -20.50 -7.67
C ASP A 60 20.04 -20.80 -8.82
N ASP A 61 18.81 -21.18 -8.52
CA ASP A 61 17.77 -21.68 -9.47
C ASP A 61 16.71 -20.65 -9.78
N ILE A 62 16.51 -19.64 -8.93
CA ILE A 62 15.56 -18.57 -9.11
C ILE A 62 16.31 -17.24 -9.28
N HIS A 63 15.78 -16.38 -10.13
CA HIS A 63 16.23 -14.99 -10.27
C HIS A 63 15.07 -14.05 -9.96
N LEU A 64 15.16 -13.33 -8.86
CA LEU A 64 14.16 -12.37 -8.40
C LEU A 64 14.39 -11.01 -9.04
N ILE A 65 13.30 -10.37 -9.45
CA ILE A 65 13.25 -8.98 -9.93
C ILE A 65 12.15 -8.27 -9.17
N ILE A 66 12.46 -7.18 -8.45
CA ILE A 66 11.48 -6.39 -7.73
C ILE A 66 11.40 -4.99 -8.34
N SER A 67 10.19 -4.53 -8.62
CA SER A 67 9.92 -3.19 -9.14
C SER A 67 9.00 -2.41 -8.22
N SER A 68 9.41 -1.19 -7.85
CA SER A 68 8.70 -0.30 -6.89
C SER A 68 8.44 1.09 -7.49
N PRO A 69 7.73 1.21 -8.63
CA PRO A 69 7.53 2.49 -9.29
C PRO A 69 6.48 3.36 -8.56
N ASN A 70 6.60 4.69 -8.67
CA ASN A 70 5.67 5.64 -8.05
C ASN A 70 4.22 5.49 -8.50
N ASP A 71 3.97 4.96 -9.70
CA ASP A 71 2.65 4.79 -10.31
C ASP A 71 2.28 3.32 -10.52
N ALA A 72 2.76 2.44 -9.63
CA ALA A 72 2.59 0.98 -9.70
C ALA A 72 1.14 0.54 -9.98
N SER A 73 0.15 1.14 -9.30
CA SER A 73 -1.27 0.82 -9.53
C SER A 73 -1.73 1.08 -10.96
N THR A 74 -1.23 2.13 -11.61
CA THR A 74 -1.53 2.44 -13.02
C THR A 74 -0.81 1.46 -13.94
N ILE A 75 0.42 1.09 -13.61
CA ILE A 75 1.22 0.10 -14.35
C ILE A 75 0.54 -1.26 -14.27
N MET A 76 0.16 -1.73 -13.07
CA MET A 76 -0.57 -2.99 -12.86
C MET A 76 -1.82 -3.07 -13.73
N ARG A 77 -2.70 -2.06 -13.65
CA ARG A 77 -3.93 -2.02 -14.48
C ARG A 77 -3.63 -2.06 -15.97
N THR A 78 -2.59 -1.35 -16.42
CA THR A 78 -2.18 -1.33 -17.82
C THR A 78 -1.65 -2.68 -18.28
N ARG A 79 -0.87 -3.36 -17.43
CA ARG A 79 -0.34 -4.71 -17.69
C ARG A 79 -1.48 -5.72 -17.73
N PHE A 80 -2.41 -5.70 -16.76
CA PHE A 80 -3.57 -6.61 -16.73
C PHE A 80 -4.46 -6.49 -17.97
N ILE A 81 -4.70 -5.26 -18.48
CA ILE A 81 -5.44 -5.04 -19.75
C ILE A 81 -4.72 -5.69 -20.96
N ARG A 82 -3.40 -5.83 -20.89
CA ARG A 82 -2.58 -6.43 -21.95
C ARG A 82 -2.32 -7.92 -21.76
N GLU A 83 -2.91 -8.51 -20.71
CA GLU A 83 -2.65 -9.90 -20.32
C GLU A 83 -1.15 -10.16 -20.03
N ASP A 84 -0.44 -9.15 -19.49
CA ASP A 84 0.97 -9.15 -19.10
C ASP A 84 1.03 -9.08 -17.57
N TYR A 85 1.03 -10.24 -16.92
CA TYR A 85 0.96 -10.34 -15.48
C TYR A 85 2.35 -10.53 -14.86
N PRO A 86 2.73 -9.74 -13.81
CA PRO A 86 3.85 -10.13 -12.95
C PRO A 86 3.54 -11.46 -12.26
N ASP A 87 4.56 -12.19 -11.81
CA ASP A 87 4.35 -13.43 -11.06
C ASP A 87 3.73 -13.14 -9.68
N ILE A 88 4.21 -12.06 -9.04
CA ILE A 88 3.72 -11.59 -7.74
C ILE A 88 3.39 -10.11 -7.84
N ILE A 89 2.31 -9.71 -7.20
CA ILE A 89 1.99 -8.28 -7.00
C ILE A 89 2.03 -7.95 -5.51
N GLY A 90 2.63 -6.79 -5.18
CA GLY A 90 2.55 -6.20 -3.85
C GLY A 90 1.48 -5.11 -3.83
N ILE A 91 0.41 -5.31 -3.08
CA ILE A 91 -0.75 -4.41 -2.98
C ILE A 91 -1.20 -4.22 -1.53
N GLY A 92 -1.98 -3.19 -1.27
CA GLY A 92 -2.61 -2.95 0.03
C GLY A 92 -3.88 -3.76 0.24
N GLY A 93 -4.29 -3.91 1.50
CA GLY A 93 -5.60 -4.42 1.87
C GLY A 93 -6.69 -3.38 1.61
N ASP A 94 -7.05 -3.19 0.35
CA ASP A 94 -8.04 -2.23 -0.10
C ASP A 94 -8.99 -2.83 -1.15
N ILE A 95 -9.89 -2.01 -1.69
CA ILE A 95 -10.90 -2.42 -2.67
C ILE A 95 -10.29 -3.04 -3.95
N ASN A 96 -9.04 -2.72 -4.31
CA ASN A 96 -8.41 -3.30 -5.48
C ASN A 96 -8.16 -4.79 -5.30
N TYR A 97 -7.86 -5.24 -4.06
CA TYR A 97 -7.75 -6.66 -3.74
C TYR A 97 -9.03 -7.41 -4.16
N SER A 98 -10.21 -6.95 -3.69
CA SER A 98 -11.49 -7.55 -4.06
C SER A 98 -11.72 -7.58 -5.57
N TYR A 99 -11.41 -6.49 -6.28
CA TYR A 99 -11.54 -6.46 -7.73
C TYR A 99 -10.63 -7.45 -8.45
N TYR A 100 -9.43 -7.71 -7.92
CA TYR A 100 -8.50 -8.67 -8.52
C TYR A 100 -8.91 -10.12 -8.22
N VAL A 101 -9.47 -10.39 -7.03
CA VAL A 101 -10.10 -11.67 -6.70
C VAL A 101 -11.28 -11.94 -7.63
N ASP A 102 -12.24 -11.00 -7.73
CA ASP A 102 -13.43 -11.12 -8.57
C ASP A 102 -13.08 -11.32 -10.06
N ALA A 103 -11.99 -10.70 -10.52
CA ALA A 103 -11.51 -10.84 -11.90
C ALA A 103 -10.74 -12.14 -12.16
N GLY A 104 -10.46 -12.95 -11.13
CA GLY A 104 -9.67 -14.18 -11.24
C GLY A 104 -8.20 -13.92 -11.58
N ILE A 105 -7.66 -12.76 -11.18
CA ILE A 105 -6.26 -12.39 -11.43
C ILE A 105 -5.34 -13.04 -10.41
N LEU A 106 -5.82 -13.26 -9.18
CA LEU A 106 -5.03 -13.79 -8.08
C LEU A 106 -5.20 -15.30 -7.96
N ALA A 107 -4.11 -15.98 -7.66
CA ALA A 107 -4.11 -17.41 -7.37
C ALA A 107 -4.59 -17.68 -5.93
N ASP A 108 -5.34 -18.75 -5.76
CA ASP A 108 -5.65 -19.28 -4.43
C ASP A 108 -4.38 -19.88 -3.79
N VAL A 109 -4.02 -19.36 -2.64
CA VAL A 109 -2.86 -19.78 -1.84
C VAL A 109 -3.26 -20.38 -0.50
N SER A 110 -4.52 -20.85 -0.35
CA SER A 110 -5.03 -21.44 0.90
C SER A 110 -4.21 -22.62 1.41
N ASP A 111 -3.57 -23.38 0.51
CA ASP A 111 -2.71 -24.51 0.85
C ASP A 111 -1.26 -24.11 1.17
N TYR A 112 -0.94 -22.82 1.14
CA TYR A 112 0.40 -22.33 1.45
C TYR A 112 0.69 -22.41 2.95
N GLU A 113 1.71 -23.21 3.32
CA GLU A 113 2.03 -23.49 4.73
C GLU A 113 2.44 -22.25 5.51
N GLY A 114 3.07 -21.23 4.87
CA GLY A 114 3.51 -19.97 5.49
C GLY A 114 2.37 -19.14 6.05
N LEU A 115 1.12 -19.34 5.61
CA LEU A 115 -0.05 -18.67 6.21
C LEU A 115 -0.24 -19.01 7.69
N ALA A 116 0.27 -20.15 8.16
CA ALA A 116 0.17 -20.55 9.56
C ALA A 116 1.01 -19.67 10.50
N ASP A 117 2.02 -18.99 9.99
CA ASP A 117 2.89 -18.07 10.74
C ASP A 117 2.34 -16.63 10.73
N ILE A 118 1.37 -16.34 9.86
CA ILE A 118 0.70 -15.03 9.79
C ILE A 118 -0.36 -14.93 10.90
N ASN A 119 -0.44 -13.76 11.54
CA ASN A 119 -1.53 -13.49 12.49
C ASN A 119 -2.88 -13.62 11.77
N PRO A 120 -3.76 -14.56 12.17
CA PRO A 120 -4.99 -14.86 11.47
C PRO A 120 -5.92 -13.65 11.32
N THR A 121 -5.85 -12.68 12.22
CA THR A 121 -6.64 -11.44 12.11
C THR A 121 -6.41 -10.71 10.78
N TYR A 122 -5.17 -10.71 10.26
CA TYR A 122 -4.89 -10.03 8.99
C TYR A 122 -5.34 -10.85 7.78
N VAL A 123 -5.40 -12.17 7.88
CA VAL A 123 -6.02 -13.03 6.85
C VAL A 123 -7.55 -12.79 6.84
N ASP A 124 -8.19 -12.80 8.02
CA ASP A 124 -9.62 -12.51 8.17
C ASP A 124 -10.00 -11.11 7.62
N ILE A 125 -9.10 -10.12 7.77
CA ILE A 125 -9.31 -8.79 7.17
C ILE A 125 -9.37 -8.89 5.64
N LEU A 126 -8.50 -9.65 4.99
CA LEU A 126 -8.55 -9.82 3.53
C LEU A 126 -9.87 -10.43 3.07
N GLU A 127 -10.33 -11.47 3.73
CA GLU A 127 -11.64 -12.09 3.45
C GLU A 127 -12.78 -11.07 3.60
N SER A 128 -12.72 -10.22 4.64
CA SER A 128 -13.74 -9.20 4.89
C SER A 128 -13.78 -8.08 3.85
N LEU A 129 -12.70 -7.88 3.08
CA LEU A 129 -12.62 -6.89 2.01
C LEU A 129 -13.30 -7.35 0.72
N GLU A 130 -13.59 -8.63 0.58
CA GLU A 130 -14.21 -9.18 -0.63
C GLU A 130 -15.67 -8.72 -0.77
N ILE A 131 -15.97 -8.00 -1.85
CA ILE A 131 -17.34 -7.57 -2.16
C ILE A 131 -18.22 -8.79 -2.44
N VAL A 132 -17.67 -9.76 -3.14
CA VAL A 132 -18.30 -11.07 -3.38
C VAL A 132 -17.47 -12.12 -2.65
N PRO A 133 -17.94 -12.65 -1.53
CA PRO A 133 -17.19 -13.66 -0.79
C PRO A 133 -16.82 -14.85 -1.67
N THR A 134 -15.56 -15.23 -1.67
CA THR A 134 -15.00 -16.31 -2.47
C THR A 134 -14.34 -17.32 -1.53
N ASP A 135 -14.49 -18.61 -1.81
CA ASP A 135 -13.73 -19.62 -1.06
C ASP A 135 -12.24 -19.52 -1.44
N GLY A 136 -11.35 -19.40 -0.47
CA GLY A 136 -9.90 -19.36 -0.69
C GLY A 136 -9.22 -18.15 -0.04
N THR A 137 -7.89 -18.15 -0.09
CA THR A 137 -7.02 -17.05 0.37
C THR A 137 -6.18 -16.57 -0.80
N TYR A 138 -6.25 -15.30 -1.15
CA TYR A 138 -5.67 -14.75 -2.39
C TYR A 138 -4.52 -13.79 -2.15
N GLY A 139 -3.99 -13.74 -0.94
CA GLY A 139 -2.84 -12.89 -0.60
C GLY A 139 -2.23 -13.28 0.73
N VAL A 140 -0.95 -12.99 0.86
CA VAL A 140 -0.16 -13.22 2.07
C VAL A 140 0.13 -11.86 2.71
N PRO A 141 -0.50 -11.50 3.84
CA PRO A 141 -0.20 -10.28 4.57
C PRO A 141 1.28 -10.20 4.94
N TYR A 142 1.91 -9.07 4.67
CA TYR A 142 3.33 -8.85 4.92
C TYR A 142 3.58 -7.73 5.94
N VAL A 143 2.97 -6.56 5.74
CA VAL A 143 3.10 -5.41 6.64
C VAL A 143 1.73 -4.91 7.05
N ALA A 144 1.54 -4.69 8.34
CA ALA A 144 0.40 -3.97 8.87
C ALA A 144 0.76 -2.49 9.10
N ASN A 145 -0.23 -1.62 8.99
CA ASN A 145 -0.10 -0.22 9.38
C ASN A 145 -0.93 0.09 10.63
N ALA A 146 -0.62 1.24 11.23
CA ALA A 146 -1.46 1.87 12.23
C ALA A 146 -1.68 3.32 11.82
N ALA A 147 -2.92 3.78 11.82
CA ALA A 147 -3.28 5.17 11.57
C ALA A 147 -3.85 5.82 12.82
N GLY A 148 -3.33 6.99 13.11
CA GLY A 148 -3.69 7.83 14.24
C GLY A 148 -3.15 9.24 14.02
N ILE A 149 -2.42 9.76 14.99
CA ILE A 149 -1.75 11.05 14.89
C ILE A 149 -0.26 10.84 15.16
N LEU A 150 0.59 11.17 14.18
CA LEU A 150 2.02 11.35 14.40
C LEU A 150 2.25 12.72 15.05
N TYR A 151 3.21 12.81 15.97
CA TYR A 151 3.55 14.08 16.61
C TYR A 151 5.07 14.25 16.77
N ASN A 152 5.48 15.51 16.80
CA ASN A 152 6.85 15.91 17.05
C ASN A 152 7.09 15.88 18.57
N ARG A 153 7.78 14.85 19.04
CA ARG A 153 8.00 14.62 20.45
C ARG A 153 8.83 15.72 21.12
N ASP A 154 9.81 16.26 20.41
CA ASP A 154 10.65 17.33 20.94
C ASP A 154 9.84 18.62 21.17
N MET A 155 8.89 18.94 20.27
CA MET A 155 7.96 20.06 20.47
C MET A 155 7.07 19.84 21.69
N PHE A 156 6.51 18.64 21.84
CA PHE A 156 5.67 18.31 22.98
C PHE A 156 6.44 18.43 24.30
N GLU A 157 7.69 17.95 24.34
CA GLU A 157 8.57 18.06 25.52
C GLU A 157 8.95 19.53 25.80
N GLU A 158 9.26 20.33 24.78
CA GLU A 158 9.64 21.74 24.91
C GLU A 158 8.50 22.62 25.47
N HIS A 159 7.29 22.41 25.00
CA HIS A 159 6.10 23.19 25.39
C HIS A 159 5.36 22.57 26.58
N GLY A 160 5.69 21.33 26.97
CA GLY A 160 5.03 20.61 28.06
C GLY A 160 3.62 20.15 27.72
N TRP A 161 3.35 19.88 26.45
CA TRP A 161 2.07 19.34 26.01
C TRP A 161 1.95 17.87 26.37
N GLU A 162 0.75 17.47 26.75
CA GLU A 162 0.43 16.08 27.11
C GLU A 162 -0.33 15.41 25.96
N ILE A 163 -0.20 14.08 25.84
CA ILE A 163 -0.95 13.31 24.83
C ILE A 163 -2.42 13.30 25.20
N PRO A 164 -3.32 13.77 24.32
CA PRO A 164 -4.75 13.80 24.59
C PRO A 164 -5.37 12.39 24.54
N GLU A 165 -6.24 12.08 25.49
CA GLU A 165 -6.96 10.81 25.55
C GLU A 165 -8.43 10.95 25.13
N THR A 166 -8.96 12.18 25.02
CA THR A 166 -10.34 12.48 24.61
C THR A 166 -10.39 13.50 23.50
N TRP A 167 -11.53 13.55 22.77
CA TRP A 167 -11.73 14.55 21.74
C TRP A 167 -11.63 15.98 22.27
N THR A 168 -12.26 16.25 23.42
CA THR A 168 -12.18 17.55 24.08
C THR A 168 -10.74 17.93 24.41
N GLU A 169 -9.92 17.00 24.89
CA GLU A 169 -8.50 17.26 25.17
C GLU A 169 -7.70 17.52 23.91
N LEU A 170 -7.98 16.80 22.79
CA LEU A 170 -7.32 17.07 21.53
C LEU A 170 -7.63 18.47 21.00
N MET A 171 -8.90 18.91 21.07
CA MET A 171 -9.27 20.26 20.62
C MET A 171 -8.63 21.34 21.51
N ASN A 172 -8.61 21.15 22.84
CA ASN A 172 -7.90 22.06 23.76
C ASN A 172 -6.40 22.12 23.44
N LEU A 173 -5.77 20.98 23.15
CA LEU A 173 -4.37 20.93 22.74
C LEU A 173 -4.14 21.72 21.46
N CYS A 174 -5.02 21.61 20.47
CA CYS A 174 -4.93 22.40 19.23
C CYS A 174 -5.00 23.91 19.51
N GLU A 175 -5.89 24.35 20.42
CA GLU A 175 -5.98 25.75 20.82
C GLU A 175 -4.69 26.22 21.54
N ASP A 176 -4.10 25.38 22.40
CA ASP A 176 -2.85 25.68 23.10
C ASP A 176 -1.67 25.80 22.11
N ILE A 177 -1.59 24.89 21.12
CA ILE A 177 -0.57 24.92 20.07
C ILE A 177 -0.69 26.20 19.22
N GLU A 178 -1.91 26.58 18.81
CA GLU A 178 -2.16 27.83 18.07
C GLU A 178 -1.80 29.07 18.88
N ALA A 179 -2.02 29.06 20.20
CA ALA A 179 -1.67 30.16 21.08
C ALA A 179 -0.15 30.42 21.13
N GLU A 180 0.68 29.39 20.88
CA GLU A 180 2.14 29.50 20.75
C GLU A 180 2.58 29.91 19.32
N GLY A 181 1.60 30.08 18.38
CA GLY A 181 1.85 30.47 17.00
C GLY A 181 2.37 29.31 16.13
N ILE A 182 2.13 28.09 16.55
CA ILE A 182 2.47 26.85 15.84
C ILE A 182 1.21 26.30 15.19
N LEU A 183 1.33 25.67 14.03
CA LEU A 183 0.21 25.00 13.37
C LEU A 183 -0.02 23.64 14.05
N PRO A 184 -1.24 23.33 14.53
CA PRO A 184 -1.52 22.04 15.13
C PRO A 184 -1.32 20.87 14.16
N PHE A 185 -1.94 20.93 12.98
CA PHE A 185 -1.89 19.86 11.98
C PHE A 185 -1.33 20.32 10.65
N TYR A 186 -0.74 19.40 9.89
CA TYR A 186 -0.53 19.56 8.45
C TYR A 186 -1.33 18.51 7.69
N PHE A 187 -1.80 18.84 6.48
CA PHE A 187 -2.60 17.94 5.64
C PHE A 187 -2.04 17.89 4.22
N GLY A 188 -2.12 16.71 3.62
CA GLY A 188 -1.68 16.45 2.25
C GLY A 188 -2.83 16.14 1.29
N PHE A 189 -3.99 16.75 1.45
CA PHE A 189 -5.27 16.35 0.83
C PHE A 189 -5.36 16.60 -0.68
N ARG A 190 -4.36 17.26 -1.29
CA ARG A 190 -4.22 17.24 -2.76
C ARG A 190 -4.10 15.80 -3.27
N ASP A 191 -3.42 14.94 -2.53
CA ASP A 191 -3.41 13.50 -2.76
C ASP A 191 -4.57 12.89 -1.96
N THR A 192 -5.72 12.76 -2.60
CA THR A 192 -7.02 12.49 -1.95
C THR A 192 -7.06 11.26 -1.06
N TRP A 193 -6.20 10.27 -1.29
CA TRP A 193 -6.10 9.09 -0.43
C TRP A 193 -5.67 9.44 1.01
N THR A 194 -4.93 10.55 1.22
CA THR A 194 -4.51 10.97 2.56
C THR A 194 -5.67 11.41 3.45
N CYS A 195 -6.83 11.77 2.86
CA CYS A 195 -8.05 12.04 3.60
C CYS A 195 -8.56 10.81 4.37
N LEU A 196 -8.22 9.60 3.89
CA LEU A 196 -8.66 8.35 4.51
C LEU A 196 -7.98 8.10 5.85
N ALA A 197 -6.79 8.63 6.10
CA ALA A 197 -6.08 8.39 7.36
C ALA A 197 -6.84 8.97 8.57
N PRO A 198 -7.15 10.28 8.66
CA PRO A 198 -7.94 10.81 9.76
C PRO A 198 -9.39 10.30 9.74
N TRP A 199 -9.98 10.09 8.55
CA TRP A 199 -11.32 9.53 8.43
C TRP A 199 -11.42 8.14 9.07
N ASN A 200 -10.56 7.22 8.67
CA ASN A 200 -10.60 5.83 9.16
C ASN A 200 -10.25 5.78 10.66
N ALA A 201 -9.27 6.60 11.10
CA ALA A 201 -8.88 6.66 12.50
C ALA A 201 -10.02 7.13 13.41
N LEU A 202 -10.91 8.01 12.93
CA LEU A 202 -12.12 8.41 13.65
C LEU A 202 -13.24 7.40 13.49
N ALA A 203 -13.49 6.92 12.26
CA ALA A 203 -14.62 6.07 11.94
C ALA A 203 -14.60 4.74 12.71
N VAL A 204 -13.41 4.15 12.91
CA VAL A 204 -13.26 2.86 13.62
C VAL A 204 -13.74 2.92 15.08
N GLY A 205 -13.65 4.09 15.72
CA GLY A 205 -14.10 4.29 17.10
C GLY A 205 -15.50 4.92 17.23
N LEU A 206 -16.02 5.57 16.18
CA LEU A 206 -17.26 6.33 16.23
C LEU A 206 -18.43 5.63 15.55
N ALA A 207 -18.18 4.88 14.46
CA ALA A 207 -19.23 4.18 13.75
C ALA A 207 -19.38 2.73 14.24
N PRO A 208 -20.61 2.17 14.24
CA PRO A 208 -20.83 0.76 14.55
C PRO A 208 -20.06 -0.16 13.59
N SER A 209 -19.47 -1.23 14.10
CA SER A 209 -18.67 -2.17 13.30
C SER A 209 -19.51 -2.91 12.24
N ASP A 210 -20.82 -2.97 12.38
CA ASP A 210 -21.79 -3.59 11.46
C ASP A 210 -22.46 -2.58 10.52
N THR A 211 -21.94 -1.34 10.45
CA THR A 211 -22.51 -0.26 9.61
C THR A 211 -22.74 -0.72 8.17
N CYS A 212 -21.76 -1.36 7.53
CA CYS A 212 -21.89 -1.80 6.13
C CYS A 212 -23.01 -2.83 5.97
N GLN A 213 -23.14 -3.80 6.90
CA GLN A 213 -24.18 -4.81 6.88
C GLN A 213 -25.57 -4.17 7.05
N ASN A 214 -25.70 -3.23 8.00
CA ASN A 214 -26.97 -2.55 8.27
C ASN A 214 -27.40 -1.64 7.11
N VAL A 215 -26.45 -0.95 6.45
CA VAL A 215 -26.72 -0.18 5.23
C VAL A 215 -27.16 -1.08 4.08
N ASN A 216 -26.50 -2.23 3.88
CA ASN A 216 -26.88 -3.20 2.85
C ASN A 216 -28.25 -3.83 3.12
N ALA A 217 -28.63 -4.01 4.39
CA ALA A 217 -29.96 -4.46 4.80
C ALA A 217 -31.03 -3.36 4.67
N GLY A 218 -30.65 -2.10 4.45
CA GLY A 218 -31.56 -0.95 4.40
C GLY A 218 -32.08 -0.52 5.77
N GLU A 219 -31.37 -0.85 6.83
CA GLU A 219 -31.72 -0.52 8.22
C GLU A 219 -31.23 0.86 8.63
N THR A 220 -30.16 1.36 8.00
CA THR A 220 -29.57 2.69 8.20
C THR A 220 -28.96 3.23 6.90
N THR A 221 -28.26 4.35 6.97
CA THR A 221 -27.53 4.96 5.86
C THR A 221 -26.12 5.38 6.28
N PHE A 222 -25.17 5.38 5.35
CA PHE A 222 -23.82 5.90 5.63
C PHE A 222 -23.85 7.37 6.14
N SER A 223 -24.80 8.18 5.67
CA SER A 223 -24.92 9.56 6.11
C SER A 223 -25.40 9.70 7.57
N GLU A 224 -26.06 8.68 8.11
CA GLU A 224 -26.46 8.64 9.52
C GLU A 224 -25.29 8.16 10.37
N GLU A 225 -24.70 7.03 10.01
CA GLU A 225 -23.67 6.36 10.83
C GLU A 225 -22.33 7.12 10.83
N TYR A 226 -21.93 7.74 9.71
CA TYR A 226 -20.67 8.48 9.61
C TYR A 226 -20.82 10.01 9.78
N ARG A 227 -21.95 10.50 10.26
CA ARG A 227 -22.17 11.94 10.46
C ARG A 227 -21.16 12.53 11.43
N GLU A 228 -21.02 11.93 12.61
CA GLU A 228 -20.09 12.40 13.65
C GLU A 228 -18.64 12.33 13.17
N THR A 229 -18.26 11.25 12.48
CA THR A 229 -16.95 11.15 11.83
C THR A 229 -16.68 12.32 10.89
N ALA A 230 -17.66 12.65 10.03
CA ALA A 230 -17.51 13.76 9.09
C ALA A 230 -17.42 15.13 9.80
N GLU A 231 -18.23 15.36 10.82
CA GLU A 231 -18.21 16.59 11.61
C GLU A 231 -16.85 16.78 12.31
N LYS A 232 -16.32 15.74 12.94
CA LYS A 232 -14.99 15.77 13.58
C LYS A 232 -13.85 15.90 12.59
N CYS A 233 -13.91 15.24 11.42
CA CYS A 233 -12.93 15.49 10.35
C CYS A 233 -12.91 16.96 9.91
N MET A 234 -14.06 17.58 9.78
CA MET A 234 -14.13 19.00 9.42
C MET A 234 -13.57 19.90 10.51
N GLU A 235 -13.78 19.56 11.79
CA GLU A 235 -13.21 20.29 12.93
C GLU A 235 -11.67 20.16 12.96
N LEU A 236 -11.09 18.96 12.71
CA LEU A 236 -9.64 18.80 12.57
C LEU A 236 -9.03 19.70 11.48
N VAL A 237 -9.74 19.84 10.36
CA VAL A 237 -9.27 20.65 9.22
C VAL A 237 -9.17 22.14 9.58
N GLU A 238 -9.97 22.64 10.52
CA GLU A 238 -9.91 24.03 10.98
C GLU A 238 -8.57 24.36 11.67
N TYR A 239 -7.87 23.36 12.21
CA TYR A 239 -6.55 23.48 12.86
C TYR A 239 -5.38 23.19 11.92
N GLY A 240 -5.61 23.17 10.63
CA GLY A 240 -4.60 22.95 9.59
C GLY A 240 -4.28 24.18 8.77
N PRO A 241 -3.52 24.04 7.66
CA PRO A 241 -3.24 25.15 6.76
C PRO A 241 -4.53 25.69 6.11
N ASP A 242 -4.54 26.98 5.74
CA ASP A 242 -5.68 27.67 5.11
C ASP A 242 -6.32 26.91 3.94
N ASP A 243 -5.49 26.21 3.15
CA ASP A 243 -5.92 25.34 2.06
C ASP A 243 -5.25 23.95 2.17
N PRO A 244 -5.89 22.99 2.84
CA PRO A 244 -5.33 21.65 3.02
C PRO A 244 -5.23 20.86 1.70
N PHE A 245 -5.89 21.30 0.62
CA PHE A 245 -5.84 20.68 -0.70
C PHE A 245 -4.73 21.26 -1.60
N ALA A 246 -4.03 22.29 -1.16
CA ALA A 246 -2.88 22.84 -1.88
C ALA A 246 -1.66 21.92 -1.85
N TYR A 247 -1.56 21.04 -0.86
CA TYR A 247 -0.38 20.23 -0.55
C TYR A 247 -0.67 18.74 -0.74
N GLY A 248 0.30 18.00 -1.29
CA GLY A 248 0.24 16.54 -1.40
C GLY A 248 0.94 15.85 -0.24
N TYR A 249 0.94 14.53 -0.27
CA TYR A 249 1.55 13.67 0.75
C TYR A 249 3.01 14.03 1.04
N ASN A 250 3.84 14.13 -0.01
CA ASN A 250 5.26 14.45 0.14
C ASN A 250 5.49 15.87 0.68
N ASP A 251 4.63 16.83 0.29
CA ASP A 251 4.70 18.20 0.80
C ASP A 251 4.38 18.20 2.31
N ALA A 252 3.35 17.49 2.73
CA ALA A 252 2.95 17.39 4.14
C ALA A 252 4.00 16.66 4.98
N CYS A 253 4.58 15.56 4.51
CA CYS A 253 5.70 14.90 5.17
C CYS A 253 6.89 15.84 5.35
N THR A 254 7.20 16.64 4.31
CA THR A 254 8.31 17.62 4.34
C THR A 254 8.02 18.75 5.34
N ALA A 255 6.82 19.29 5.34
CA ALA A 255 6.41 20.36 6.25
C ALA A 255 6.47 19.89 7.72
N PHE A 256 5.93 18.70 8.02
CA PHE A 256 5.99 18.11 9.34
C PHE A 256 7.45 17.82 9.78
N ALA A 257 8.28 17.26 8.88
CA ALA A 257 9.71 17.02 9.14
C ALA A 257 10.49 18.31 9.46
N ASN A 258 10.06 19.44 8.89
CA ASN A 258 10.65 20.77 9.15
C ASN A 258 10.06 21.45 10.40
N GLY A 259 9.13 20.83 11.10
CA GLY A 259 8.49 21.39 12.29
C GLY A 259 7.48 22.49 11.98
N GLU A 260 6.88 22.52 10.78
CA GLU A 260 5.84 23.49 10.41
C GLU A 260 4.51 23.20 11.11
N SER A 261 4.30 21.97 11.60
CA SER A 261 3.19 21.59 12.47
C SER A 261 3.66 20.71 13.62
N ALA A 262 2.90 20.71 14.71
CA ALA A 262 3.19 19.86 15.88
C ALA A 262 2.76 18.41 15.66
N MET A 263 1.71 18.19 14.89
CA MET A 263 1.06 16.91 14.65
C MET A 263 0.76 16.68 13.16
N TYR A 264 0.61 15.40 12.78
CA TYR A 264 0.19 14.98 11.44
C TYR A 264 -0.76 13.76 11.53
N PRO A 265 -2.06 13.92 11.25
CA PRO A 265 -3.02 12.82 11.28
C PRO A 265 -2.82 11.92 10.05
N ILE A 266 -1.95 10.93 10.18
CA ILE A 266 -1.53 10.02 9.12
C ILE A 266 -1.15 8.66 9.72
N GLY A 267 -0.88 7.65 8.90
CA GLY A 267 -0.44 6.35 9.36
C GLY A 267 1.08 6.22 9.51
N SER A 268 1.50 5.15 10.21
CA SER A 268 2.90 4.80 10.48
C SER A 268 3.77 4.69 9.22
N TYR A 269 3.18 4.40 8.08
CA TYR A 269 3.85 4.35 6.77
C TYR A 269 4.48 5.69 6.35
N ALA A 270 4.08 6.81 6.95
CA ALA A 270 4.67 8.12 6.65
C ALA A 270 6.03 8.35 7.34
N VAL A 271 6.35 7.59 8.39
CA VAL A 271 7.58 7.77 9.17
C VAL A 271 8.84 7.66 8.32
N PRO A 272 9.04 6.65 7.45
CA PRO A 272 10.23 6.60 6.59
C PRO A 272 10.36 7.82 5.66
N GLN A 273 9.24 8.29 5.09
CA GLN A 273 9.24 9.48 4.22
C GLN A 273 9.61 10.75 5.00
N ILE A 274 9.12 10.92 6.23
CA ILE A 274 9.45 12.04 7.10
C ILE A 274 10.94 12.00 7.48
N LEU A 275 11.44 10.84 7.90
CA LEU A 275 12.84 10.63 8.27
C LEU A 275 13.81 10.76 7.08
N SER A 276 13.36 10.55 5.84
CA SER A 276 14.16 10.83 4.65
C SER A 276 14.47 12.33 4.48
N VAL A 277 13.61 13.21 5.02
CA VAL A 277 13.80 14.68 5.02
C VAL A 277 14.57 15.13 6.25
N ASN A 278 14.22 14.63 7.43
CA ASN A 278 14.86 14.95 8.71
C ASN A 278 15.15 13.66 9.49
N PRO A 279 16.33 13.04 9.29
CA PRO A 279 16.71 11.78 9.95
C PRO A 279 16.78 11.85 11.48
N ASP A 280 16.96 13.06 12.04
CA ASP A 280 17.09 13.27 13.49
C ASP A 280 15.75 13.63 14.16
N MET A 281 14.63 13.66 13.42
CA MET A 281 13.35 14.01 13.99
C MET A 281 12.87 12.94 14.97
N ASN A 282 12.51 13.36 16.18
CA ASN A 282 11.95 12.49 17.19
C ASN A 282 10.42 12.40 17.02
N ILE A 283 9.98 11.32 16.38
CA ILE A 283 8.57 11.08 16.03
C ILE A 283 8.01 10.01 16.96
N ASP A 284 6.80 10.23 17.43
CA ASP A 284 6.00 9.19 18.07
C ASP A 284 4.54 9.33 17.61
N SER A 285 3.66 8.45 18.07
CA SER A 285 2.27 8.41 17.63
C SER A 285 1.32 8.11 18.77
N PHE A 286 0.08 8.56 18.63
CA PHE A 286 -1.00 8.18 19.54
C PHE A 286 -2.28 7.86 18.76
N VAL A 287 -3.16 7.08 19.38
CA VAL A 287 -4.46 6.73 18.84
C VAL A 287 -5.30 7.99 18.70
N MET A 288 -6.00 8.15 17.56
CA MET A 288 -6.94 9.26 17.38
C MET A 288 -8.00 9.25 18.48
N PRO A 289 -8.06 10.26 19.36
CA PRO A 289 -8.98 10.27 20.50
C PRO A 289 -10.35 10.78 20.06
N GLY A 290 -11.06 9.98 19.25
CA GLY A 290 -12.37 10.34 18.69
C GLY A 290 -13.49 10.42 19.71
N ASN A 291 -13.37 9.82 20.88
CA ASN A 291 -14.40 9.69 21.92
C ASN A 291 -14.09 10.53 23.16
N GLU A 292 -15.10 10.79 23.99
CA GLU A 292 -14.94 11.40 25.31
C GLU A 292 -14.60 10.38 26.41
N ASN A 293 -14.76 9.10 26.14
CA ASN A 293 -14.27 8.03 26.99
C ASN A 293 -13.04 7.38 26.34
N PRO A 294 -11.85 7.46 26.95
CA PRO A 294 -10.60 6.92 26.36
C PRO A 294 -10.69 5.42 26.00
N GLU A 295 -11.48 4.64 26.76
CA GLU A 295 -11.62 3.20 26.53
C GLU A 295 -12.37 2.86 25.22
N ASP A 296 -13.11 3.82 24.66
CA ASP A 296 -13.84 3.66 23.39
C ASP A 296 -13.00 4.03 22.17
N ASN A 297 -11.80 4.57 22.37
CA ASN A 297 -10.88 4.88 21.28
C ASN A 297 -10.22 3.60 20.75
N THR A 298 -10.28 3.41 19.46
CA THR A 298 -9.80 2.21 18.78
C THR A 298 -8.68 2.55 17.80
N LEU A 299 -7.59 1.79 17.86
CA LEU A 299 -6.52 1.92 16.88
C LEU A 299 -7.00 1.41 15.52
N ASN A 300 -6.93 2.28 14.52
CA ASN A 300 -7.14 1.86 13.14
C ASN A 300 -5.88 1.14 12.63
N SER A 301 -6.03 -0.13 12.27
CA SER A 301 -4.97 -0.96 11.71
C SER A 301 -5.52 -1.78 10.54
N GLY A 302 -4.67 -2.11 9.59
CA GLY A 302 -5.03 -2.93 8.44
C GLY A 302 -3.79 -3.48 7.74
N VAL A 303 -4.02 -4.27 6.69
CA VAL A 303 -2.96 -4.80 5.85
C VAL A 303 -2.42 -3.66 4.96
N ASP A 304 -1.22 -3.22 5.24
CA ASP A 304 -0.57 -2.14 4.49
C ASP A 304 0.09 -2.66 3.20
N LEU A 305 0.73 -3.81 3.29
CA LEU A 305 1.28 -4.52 2.13
C LEU A 305 1.00 -6.01 2.28
N MET A 306 0.53 -6.62 1.22
CA MET A 306 0.48 -8.07 1.04
C MET A 306 1.10 -8.45 -0.29
N PHE A 307 1.58 -9.67 -0.38
CA PHE A 307 2.00 -10.26 -1.64
C PHE A 307 0.94 -11.24 -2.13
N ALA A 308 0.55 -11.10 -3.38
CA ALA A 308 -0.41 -11.99 -4.03
C ALA A 308 0.23 -12.59 -5.30
N VAL A 309 0.20 -13.91 -5.39
CA VAL A 309 0.64 -14.62 -6.61
C VAL A 309 -0.45 -14.45 -7.66
N THR A 310 -0.07 -14.15 -8.91
CA THR A 310 -1.06 -14.06 -9.98
C THR A 310 -1.45 -15.45 -10.50
N GLU A 311 -2.68 -15.60 -10.98
CA GLU A 311 -3.17 -16.90 -11.50
C GLU A 311 -2.36 -17.36 -12.73
N GLU A 312 -1.89 -16.42 -13.53
CA GLU A 312 -1.08 -16.67 -14.74
C GLU A 312 0.41 -16.95 -14.43
N CYS A 313 0.84 -16.89 -13.15
CA CYS A 313 2.21 -17.26 -12.77
C CYS A 313 2.47 -18.73 -13.14
N GLU A 314 3.45 -18.96 -14.02
CA GLU A 314 3.82 -20.30 -14.50
C GLU A 314 4.52 -21.14 -13.42
N ASN A 315 5.19 -20.47 -12.46
CA ASN A 315 6.04 -21.09 -11.44
C ASN A 315 5.57 -20.70 -10.03
N LYS A 316 4.32 -21.03 -9.68
CA LYS A 316 3.73 -20.68 -8.38
C LYS A 316 4.53 -21.19 -7.18
N GLU A 317 5.18 -22.33 -7.30
CA GLU A 317 6.04 -22.92 -6.26
C GLU A 317 7.27 -22.03 -6.00
N ALA A 318 7.94 -21.54 -7.06
CA ALA A 318 9.05 -20.60 -6.93
C ALA A 318 8.59 -19.21 -6.43
N ALA A 319 7.38 -18.78 -6.81
CA ALA A 319 6.80 -17.52 -6.29
C ALA A 319 6.54 -17.61 -4.78
N LEU A 320 6.06 -18.75 -4.28
CA LEU A 320 5.87 -18.96 -2.84
C LEU A 320 7.21 -19.08 -2.09
N GLU A 321 8.25 -19.66 -2.69
CA GLU A 321 9.61 -19.67 -2.11
C GLU A 321 10.18 -18.25 -1.96
N VAL A 322 9.90 -17.36 -2.91
CA VAL A 322 10.24 -15.93 -2.77
C VAL A 322 9.45 -15.27 -1.63
N ILE A 323 8.18 -15.61 -1.46
CA ILE A 323 7.37 -15.10 -0.34
C ILE A 323 7.88 -15.66 1.00
N ASP A 324 8.28 -16.94 1.08
CA ASP A 324 8.91 -17.50 2.27
C ASP A 324 10.15 -16.70 2.68
N PHE A 325 11.03 -16.39 1.71
CA PHE A 325 12.22 -15.57 1.96
C PHE A 325 11.87 -14.16 2.49
N LEU A 326 10.84 -13.53 1.91
CA LEU A 326 10.37 -12.21 2.39
C LEU A 326 9.86 -12.25 3.84
N LEU A 327 9.30 -13.39 4.26
CA LEU A 327 8.73 -13.59 5.61
C LEU A 327 9.76 -14.03 6.65
N GLU A 328 11.01 -14.27 6.29
CA GLU A 328 12.07 -14.60 7.26
C GLU A 328 12.31 -13.42 8.23
N ASP A 329 12.52 -13.72 9.52
CA ASP A 329 12.73 -12.70 10.57
C ASP A 329 13.87 -11.71 10.25
N GLU A 330 14.89 -12.16 9.50
CA GLU A 330 16.05 -11.34 9.09
C GLU A 330 15.64 -10.29 8.04
N ASN A 331 14.57 -10.53 7.29
CA ASN A 331 14.07 -9.71 6.21
C ASN A 331 12.87 -8.82 6.63
N ILE A 332 12.39 -8.93 7.86
CA ILE A 332 11.26 -8.15 8.38
C ILE A 332 11.71 -6.95 9.25
N GLN A 333 13.02 -6.81 9.57
CA GLN A 333 13.54 -5.81 10.53
C GLN A 333 13.79 -4.44 9.93
#